data_e3842f651b736693203426f9dda779bb
#
_entry.id   e3842f651b736693203426f9dda779bb
#
_cell.length_a   1.000
_cell.length_b   1.000
_cell.length_c   1.000
_cell.angle_alpha   90.00
_cell.angle_beta   90.00
_cell.angle_gamma   90.00
#
_symmetry.space_group_name_H-M   'P 1'
#
loop_
_entity.id
_entity.type
_entity.pdbx_description
1 polymer ?
#
loop_
_entity_poly.entity_id
_entity_poly.type
_entity_poly.pdbx_seq_one_letter_code
_entity_poly.pdbx_strand_id
1 'polypeptide(L)'
;MAGKFRAVVAANVRVRAEILRRAVTLGRMQDVQVRYAVKRAATGLGLFASRPIAAGRRIIEYVGPVLTSEEVESRRGRYFFSIDEEYAIDGSARTNLARYINHACRPNAEAYVTGKRIWIWSKRAIEPGEQITINYGKDYFNDYIKPVGCKCEPCSAKSAKRPAKSKKRA
;
A
#
# COMPACT_ATOMS: atom_id res chain seq x y z
N MET A 1 -18.45 -23.77 -7.70
CA MET A 1 -17.43 -23.48 -6.65
C MET A 1 -16.78 -22.16 -7.04
N ALA A 2 -17.12 -21.07 -6.35
CA ALA A 2 -16.57 -19.75 -6.64
C ALA A 2 -15.08 -19.74 -6.31
N GLY A 3 -14.22 -19.63 -7.31
CA GLY A 3 -12.78 -19.49 -7.17
C GLY A 3 -12.47 -18.24 -6.38
N LYS A 4 -11.71 -18.36 -5.29
CA LYS A 4 -11.28 -17.23 -4.47
C LYS A 4 -10.38 -16.33 -5.32
N PHE A 5 -10.88 -15.14 -5.62
CA PHE A 5 -10.18 -14.06 -6.28
C PHE A 5 -8.80 -13.84 -5.62
N ARG A 6 -7.72 -14.14 -6.33
CA ARG A 6 -6.34 -13.91 -5.89
C ARG A 6 -5.90 -12.47 -6.16
N ALA A 7 -6.64 -11.50 -5.66
CA ALA A 7 -6.18 -10.13 -5.71
C ALA A 7 -5.05 -9.93 -4.70
N VAL A 8 -3.96 -9.41 -5.18
CA VAL A 8 -2.70 -9.30 -4.45
C VAL A 8 -2.73 -8.20 -3.37
N VAL A 9 -3.73 -7.35 -3.37
CA VAL A 9 -4.00 -6.38 -2.29
C VAL A 9 -5.49 -6.16 -2.18
N ALA A 10 -6.17 -6.89 -1.30
CA ALA A 10 -7.46 -6.48 -0.77
C ALA A 10 -7.18 -5.48 0.36
N ALA A 11 -6.97 -4.22 0.03
CA ALA A 11 -6.95 -3.17 1.03
C ALA A 11 -8.33 -3.08 1.67
N ASN A 12 -8.41 -2.82 2.99
CA ASN A 12 -9.63 -2.36 3.63
C ASN A 12 -10.00 -1.01 3.02
N VAL A 13 -10.73 -1.06 1.90
CA VAL A 13 -11.15 0.11 1.14
C VAL A 13 -12.30 0.75 1.88
N ARG A 14 -12.06 1.91 2.48
CA ARG A 14 -13.13 2.73 3.04
C ARG A 14 -13.69 3.63 1.95
N VAL A 15 -14.95 3.41 1.56
CA VAL A 15 -15.71 4.36 0.75
C VAL A 15 -16.05 5.55 1.66
N ARG A 16 -15.39 6.68 1.47
CA ARG A 16 -15.73 7.95 2.13
C ARG A 16 -16.43 8.88 1.16
N ALA A 17 -17.76 8.90 1.21
CA ALA A 17 -18.59 9.89 0.52
C ALA A 17 -18.47 11.32 1.10
N GLU A 18 -17.90 11.50 2.27
CA GLU A 18 -18.01 12.74 3.07
C GLU A 18 -16.86 13.75 2.91
N ILE A 19 -15.72 13.36 2.36
CA ILE A 19 -14.54 14.24 2.24
C ILE A 19 -14.57 15.11 0.97
N LEU A 20 -15.38 14.79 -0.02
CA LEU A 20 -15.44 15.52 -1.30
C LEU A 20 -16.06 16.92 -1.20
N ARG A 21 -16.72 17.28 -0.10
CA ARG A 21 -17.39 18.58 0.03
C ARG A 21 -16.53 19.72 0.61
N ARG A 22 -15.34 19.46 1.14
CA ARG A 22 -14.49 20.48 1.79
C ARG A 22 -13.14 20.78 1.14
N ALA A 23 -12.79 20.21 0.01
CA ALA A 23 -11.49 20.43 -0.64
C ALA A 23 -11.57 21.20 -1.96
N VAL A 24 -12.66 21.93 -2.24
CA VAL A 24 -12.70 22.91 -3.33
C VAL A 24 -12.40 24.28 -2.75
N THR A 25 -11.19 24.50 -2.31
CA THR A 25 -10.62 25.82 -2.17
C THR A 25 -9.37 25.84 -3.05
N LEU A 26 -9.42 26.71 -4.06
CA LEU A 26 -8.38 27.01 -5.03
C LEU A 26 -6.98 27.09 -4.38
N GLY A 27 -6.26 26.00 -4.37
CA GLY A 27 -4.83 25.95 -4.07
C GLY A 27 -4.07 25.89 -5.38
N ARG A 28 -3.48 27.02 -5.77
CA ARG A 28 -2.53 27.25 -6.86
C ARG A 28 -1.82 25.98 -7.34
N MET A 29 -1.87 25.71 -8.65
CA MET A 29 -0.95 24.86 -9.39
C MET A 29 0.47 25.45 -9.28
N GLN A 30 1.12 25.21 -8.15
CA GLN A 30 2.53 25.54 -7.95
C GLN A 30 3.24 24.29 -7.47
N ASP A 31 4.23 23.87 -8.26
CA ASP A 31 5.21 22.81 -8.01
C ASP A 31 4.68 21.36 -7.91
N VAL A 32 4.62 20.70 -9.05
CA VAL A 32 4.76 19.25 -9.17
C VAL A 32 6.22 18.88 -8.86
N GLN A 33 6.70 19.26 -7.69
CA GLN A 33 7.97 18.72 -7.21
C GLN A 33 7.71 17.31 -6.69
N VAL A 34 8.48 16.35 -7.21
CA VAL A 34 8.42 14.94 -6.82
C VAL A 34 8.48 14.84 -5.29
N ARG A 35 7.34 14.50 -4.67
CA ARG A 35 7.20 14.44 -3.20
C ARG A 35 7.68 13.12 -2.61
N TYR A 36 8.13 12.19 -3.44
CA TYR A 36 8.55 10.86 -3.04
C TYR A 36 9.67 10.32 -3.95
N ALA A 37 10.42 9.36 -3.44
CA ALA A 37 11.51 8.68 -4.15
C ALA A 37 11.45 7.18 -3.90
N VAL A 38 11.85 6.38 -4.90
CA VAL A 38 12.00 4.94 -4.76
C VAL A 38 13.41 4.65 -4.23
N LYS A 39 13.50 3.95 -3.10
CA LYS A 39 14.76 3.59 -2.43
C LYS A 39 14.73 2.13 -1.95
N ARG A 40 15.86 1.60 -1.52
CA ARG A 40 15.94 0.28 -0.87
C ARG A 40 15.20 0.30 0.48
N ALA A 41 14.45 -0.77 0.76
CA ALA A 41 13.72 -1.03 1.99
C ALA A 41 13.98 -2.48 2.45
N ALA A 42 13.50 -2.86 3.62
CA ALA A 42 13.66 -4.21 4.17
C ALA A 42 13.04 -5.33 3.30
N THR A 43 12.08 -4.99 2.44
CA THR A 43 11.37 -5.92 1.56
C THR A 43 11.68 -5.72 0.07
N GLY A 44 12.80 -5.08 -0.26
CA GLY A 44 13.21 -4.76 -1.63
C GLY A 44 13.19 -3.26 -1.89
N LEU A 45 12.40 -2.79 -2.87
CA LEU A 45 12.21 -1.36 -3.11
C LEU A 45 11.02 -0.84 -2.32
N GLY A 46 11.10 0.42 -1.89
CA GLY A 46 10.04 1.12 -1.17
C GLY A 46 9.85 2.54 -1.70
N LEU A 47 8.67 3.11 -1.48
CA LEU A 47 8.37 4.50 -1.77
C LEU A 47 8.58 5.34 -0.51
N PHE A 48 9.39 6.40 -0.59
CA PHE A 48 9.77 7.24 0.54
C PHE A 48 9.37 8.69 0.29
N ALA A 49 8.92 9.38 1.31
CA ALA A 49 8.66 10.81 1.24
C ALA A 49 9.98 11.57 1.03
N SER A 50 10.03 12.48 0.05
CA SER A 50 11.17 13.39 -0.17
C SER A 50 10.96 14.74 0.50
N ARG A 51 9.70 15.06 0.86
CA ARG A 51 9.27 16.28 1.55
C ARG A 51 8.19 15.95 2.57
N PRO A 52 7.91 16.82 3.55
CA PRO A 52 6.85 16.61 4.52
C PRO A 52 5.49 16.45 3.81
N ILE A 53 4.71 15.47 4.24
CA ILE A 53 3.34 15.23 3.79
C ILE A 53 2.43 15.38 5.01
N ALA A 54 1.56 16.38 5.01
CA ALA A 54 0.62 16.57 6.12
C ALA A 54 -0.41 15.44 6.21
N ALA A 55 -1.01 15.24 7.37
CA ALA A 55 -2.10 14.28 7.57
C ALA A 55 -3.30 14.60 6.66
N GLY A 56 -4.02 13.57 6.20
CA GLY A 56 -5.21 13.70 5.38
C GLY A 56 -4.95 14.25 3.98
N ARG A 57 -3.73 14.11 3.45
CA ARG A 57 -3.38 14.55 2.09
C ARG A 57 -3.33 13.39 1.12
N ARG A 58 -3.80 13.64 -0.10
CA ARG A 58 -3.64 12.73 -1.22
C ARG A 58 -2.17 12.69 -1.62
N ILE A 59 -1.59 11.49 -1.65
CA ILE A 59 -0.18 11.26 -1.95
C ILE A 59 -0.01 10.95 -3.43
N ILE A 60 -0.58 9.82 -3.88
CA ILE A 60 -0.37 9.28 -5.22
C ILE A 60 -1.56 8.42 -5.63
N GLU A 61 -1.79 8.28 -6.91
CA GLU A 61 -2.72 7.32 -7.49
C GLU A 61 -2.02 6.01 -7.79
N TYR A 62 -2.70 4.88 -7.54
CA TYR A 62 -2.27 3.58 -8.03
C TYR A 62 -2.83 3.41 -9.45
N VAL A 63 -1.96 3.50 -10.43
CA VAL A 63 -2.36 3.55 -11.84
C VAL A 63 -2.02 2.28 -12.59
N GLY A 64 -2.85 1.93 -13.58
CA GLY A 64 -2.67 0.81 -14.48
C GLY A 64 -3.96 0.44 -15.19
N PRO A 65 -3.95 -0.54 -16.09
CA PRO A 65 -5.15 -1.08 -16.68
C PRO A 65 -6.09 -1.64 -15.62
N VAL A 66 -7.39 -1.39 -15.78
CA VAL A 66 -8.44 -2.04 -14.99
C VAL A 66 -8.73 -3.39 -15.64
N LEU A 67 -8.65 -4.44 -14.85
CA LEU A 67 -8.88 -5.83 -15.25
C LEU A 67 -10.09 -6.39 -14.51
N THR A 68 -10.79 -7.33 -15.13
CA THR A 68 -11.79 -8.15 -14.45
C THR A 68 -11.13 -9.20 -13.56
N SER A 69 -11.88 -9.78 -12.63
CA SER A 69 -11.41 -10.89 -11.79
C SER A 69 -10.91 -12.08 -12.62
N GLU A 70 -11.59 -12.43 -13.70
CA GLU A 70 -11.21 -13.51 -14.62
C GLU A 70 -9.87 -13.24 -15.30
N GLU A 71 -9.66 -11.99 -15.74
CA GLU A 71 -8.38 -11.57 -16.33
C GLU A 71 -7.23 -11.64 -15.32
N VAL A 72 -7.48 -11.25 -14.06
CA VAL A 72 -6.47 -11.35 -12.99
C VAL A 72 -6.14 -12.81 -12.67
N GLU A 73 -7.15 -13.71 -12.61
CA GLU A 73 -6.92 -15.14 -12.37
C GLU A 73 -6.10 -15.81 -13.49
N SER A 74 -6.29 -15.38 -14.74
CA SER A 74 -5.55 -15.87 -15.89
C SER A 74 -4.11 -15.39 -15.94
N ARG A 75 -3.76 -14.33 -15.21
CA ARG A 75 -2.44 -13.67 -15.24
C ARG A 75 -1.60 -14.07 -14.04
N ARG A 76 -0.28 -14.16 -14.24
CA ARG A 76 0.68 -14.26 -13.15
C ARG A 76 1.21 -12.86 -12.84
N GLY A 77 0.96 -12.36 -11.64
CA GLY A 77 1.40 -11.01 -11.26
C GLY A 77 1.42 -10.79 -9.74
N ARG A 78 2.10 -9.71 -9.31
CA ARG A 78 2.23 -9.32 -7.88
C ARG A 78 1.69 -7.93 -7.59
N TYR A 79 1.20 -7.23 -8.59
CA TYR A 79 0.87 -5.81 -8.51
C TYR A 79 -0.59 -5.55 -8.84
N PHE A 80 -1.46 -6.54 -8.62
CA PHE A 80 -2.90 -6.36 -8.74
C PHE A 80 -3.45 -5.74 -7.46
N PHE A 81 -4.17 -4.63 -7.59
CA PHE A 81 -4.82 -3.97 -6.48
C PHE A 81 -6.33 -4.01 -6.70
N SER A 82 -7.09 -4.72 -5.85
CA SER A 82 -8.54 -4.83 -5.98
C SER A 82 -9.23 -3.50 -5.78
N ILE A 83 -10.16 -3.19 -6.67
CA ILE A 83 -11.12 -2.11 -6.55
C ILE A 83 -12.32 -2.61 -5.73
N ASP A 84 -12.86 -3.75 -6.15
CA ASP A 84 -14.00 -4.46 -5.58
C ASP A 84 -13.88 -5.97 -5.86
N GLU A 85 -14.98 -6.71 -5.79
CA GLU A 85 -15.02 -8.15 -6.09
C GLU A 85 -14.87 -8.49 -7.58
N GLU A 86 -15.15 -7.52 -8.47
CA GLU A 86 -15.16 -7.73 -9.92
C GLU A 86 -13.92 -7.18 -10.62
N TYR A 87 -13.28 -6.13 -10.06
CA TYR A 87 -12.24 -5.38 -10.75
C TYR A 87 -10.99 -5.19 -9.91
N ALA A 88 -9.84 -5.15 -10.59
CA ALA A 88 -8.56 -4.77 -10.01
C ALA A 88 -7.76 -3.88 -10.97
N ILE A 89 -6.79 -3.14 -10.46
CA ILE A 89 -5.81 -2.40 -11.26
C ILE A 89 -4.52 -3.22 -11.35
N ASP A 90 -4.03 -3.43 -12.57
CA ASP A 90 -2.69 -3.98 -12.80
C ASP A 90 -1.64 -2.86 -12.73
N GLY A 91 -1.01 -2.74 -11.59
CA GLY A 91 0.05 -1.76 -11.34
C GLY A 91 1.45 -2.24 -11.72
N SER A 92 1.60 -3.23 -12.58
CA SER A 92 2.90 -3.83 -12.94
C SER A 92 3.84 -2.88 -13.70
N ALA A 93 3.32 -1.85 -14.36
CA ALA A 93 4.11 -0.85 -15.05
C ALA A 93 5.05 -0.10 -14.08
N ARG A 94 6.34 0.06 -14.46
CA ARG A 94 7.34 0.77 -13.63
C ARG A 94 7.03 2.27 -13.46
N THR A 95 6.25 2.83 -14.34
CA THR A 95 5.74 4.21 -14.26
C THR A 95 4.75 4.41 -13.12
N ASN A 96 4.09 3.33 -12.66
CA ASN A 96 3.26 3.34 -11.47
C ASN A 96 4.14 3.31 -10.20
N LEU A 97 4.56 4.47 -9.71
CA LEU A 97 5.42 4.54 -8.51
C LEU A 97 4.70 4.05 -7.24
N ALA A 98 3.37 4.07 -7.20
CA ALA A 98 2.59 3.55 -6.06
C ALA A 98 2.79 2.03 -5.84
N ARG A 99 3.23 1.29 -6.87
CA ARG A 99 3.59 -0.14 -6.73
C ARG A 99 4.69 -0.43 -5.71
N TYR A 100 5.50 0.58 -5.38
CA TYR A 100 6.59 0.46 -4.42
C TYR A 100 6.16 0.78 -2.98
N ILE A 101 4.88 1.06 -2.74
CA ILE A 101 4.34 1.24 -1.38
C ILE A 101 4.25 -0.13 -0.73
N ASN A 102 5.04 -0.36 0.32
CA ASN A 102 5.11 -1.63 1.03
C ASN A 102 4.03 -1.75 2.13
N HIS A 103 3.84 -2.98 2.60
CA HIS A 103 2.98 -3.26 3.74
C HIS A 103 3.61 -2.81 5.06
N ALA A 104 2.76 -2.25 5.94
CA ALA A 104 3.05 -2.17 7.37
C ALA A 104 1.82 -2.53 8.21
N CYS A 105 2.05 -3.18 9.36
CA CYS A 105 0.99 -3.49 10.32
C CYS A 105 0.44 -2.23 11.02
N ARG A 106 1.24 -1.15 11.07
CA ARG A 106 0.86 0.20 11.52
C ARG A 106 1.24 1.20 10.43
N PRO A 107 0.45 1.28 9.35
CA PRO A 107 0.78 2.09 8.20
C PRO A 107 0.59 3.59 8.47
N ASN A 108 1.33 4.42 7.72
CA ASN A 108 1.18 5.88 7.73
C ASN A 108 0.28 6.40 6.60
N ALA A 109 -0.14 5.52 5.69
CA ALA A 109 -1.06 5.84 4.61
C ALA A 109 -2.16 4.78 4.49
N GLU A 110 -3.18 5.08 3.73
CA GLU A 110 -4.29 4.17 3.41
C GLU A 110 -4.77 4.38 1.98
N ALA A 111 -5.43 3.36 1.42
CA ALA A 111 -5.98 3.40 0.08
C ALA A 111 -7.48 3.67 0.11
N TYR A 112 -7.95 4.51 -0.81
CA TYR A 112 -9.36 4.79 -1.05
C TYR A 112 -9.71 4.52 -2.50
N VAL A 113 -10.82 3.85 -2.72
CA VAL A 113 -11.40 3.68 -4.06
C VAL A 113 -12.45 4.77 -4.30
N THR A 114 -12.36 5.38 -5.47
CA THR A 114 -13.36 6.32 -5.97
C THR A 114 -13.64 5.97 -7.44
N GLY A 115 -14.81 5.41 -7.71
CA GLY A 115 -15.08 4.76 -9.00
C GLY A 115 -14.05 3.65 -9.28
N LYS A 116 -13.47 3.61 -10.47
CA LYS A 116 -12.41 2.64 -10.82
C LYS A 116 -10.99 3.17 -10.60
N ARG A 117 -10.78 4.08 -9.63
CA ARG A 117 -9.49 4.68 -9.30
C ARG A 117 -9.13 4.43 -7.85
N ILE A 118 -7.85 4.17 -7.58
CA ILE A 118 -7.32 3.95 -6.24
C ILE A 118 -6.36 5.07 -5.89
N TRP A 119 -6.65 5.77 -4.79
CA TRP A 119 -5.86 6.87 -4.28
C TRP A 119 -5.23 6.52 -2.95
N ILE A 120 -3.95 6.82 -2.78
CA ILE A 120 -3.25 6.68 -1.52
C ILE A 120 -3.27 8.02 -0.78
N TRP A 121 -3.69 8.00 0.49
CA TRP A 121 -3.80 9.16 1.36
C TRP A 121 -2.99 8.97 2.62
N SER A 122 -2.40 10.04 3.15
CA SER A 122 -1.72 10.02 4.44
C SER A 122 -2.74 9.93 5.60
N LYS A 123 -2.49 9.04 6.53
CA LYS A 123 -3.27 8.89 7.79
C LYS A 123 -2.78 9.84 8.87
N ARG A 124 -1.50 10.15 8.85
CA ARG A 124 -0.80 11.08 9.72
C ARG A 124 0.22 11.88 8.93
N ALA A 125 0.86 12.84 9.54
CA ALA A 125 2.02 13.48 8.94
C ALA A 125 3.11 12.43 8.66
N ILE A 126 3.79 12.58 7.51
CA ILE A 126 4.89 11.73 7.05
C ILE A 126 6.10 12.63 6.83
N GLU A 127 7.18 12.34 7.51
CA GLU A 127 8.40 13.14 7.47
C GLU A 127 9.28 12.78 6.26
N PRO A 128 10.15 13.72 5.80
CA PRO A 128 11.12 13.41 4.76
C PRO A 128 12.00 12.22 5.15
N GLY A 129 12.19 11.30 4.21
CA GLY A 129 12.94 10.06 4.44
C GLY A 129 12.12 8.93 5.07
N GLU A 130 10.88 9.17 5.49
CA GLU A 130 10.00 8.13 5.99
C GLU A 130 9.41 7.31 4.83
N GLN A 131 9.34 5.99 5.01
CA GLN A 131 8.73 5.11 4.02
C GLN A 131 7.21 5.24 4.05
N ILE A 132 6.59 5.44 2.90
CA ILE A 132 5.14 5.43 2.74
C ILE A 132 4.69 3.97 2.74
N THR A 133 3.74 3.63 3.61
CA THR A 133 3.27 2.26 3.82
C THR A 133 1.75 2.20 3.93
N ILE A 134 1.16 1.10 3.47
CA ILE A 134 -0.27 0.80 3.61
C ILE A 134 -0.46 -0.58 4.24
N ASN A 135 -1.67 -0.88 4.71
CA ASN A 135 -2.04 -2.24 5.10
C ASN A 135 -2.56 -2.96 3.85
N TYR A 136 -1.95 -4.10 3.49
CA TYR A 136 -2.34 -4.90 2.32
C TYR A 136 -3.63 -5.70 2.52
N GLY A 137 -4.23 -5.64 3.72
CA GLY A 137 -5.41 -6.42 4.07
C GLY A 137 -5.06 -7.76 4.71
N LYS A 138 -6.11 -8.37 5.30
CA LYS A 138 -5.97 -9.60 6.11
C LYS A 138 -5.62 -10.81 5.26
N ASP A 139 -6.24 -10.93 4.09
CA ASP A 139 -6.07 -12.11 3.23
C ASP A 139 -4.66 -12.13 2.66
N TYR A 140 -4.21 -11.01 2.06
CA TYR A 140 -2.83 -10.89 1.57
C TYR A 140 -1.80 -11.08 2.69
N PHE A 141 -2.07 -10.55 3.87
CA PHE A 141 -1.19 -10.73 5.02
C PHE A 141 -1.07 -12.21 5.41
N ASN A 142 -2.20 -12.92 5.50
CA ASN A 142 -2.22 -14.32 5.90
C ASN A 142 -1.56 -15.24 4.88
N ASP A 143 -1.81 -14.99 3.58
CA ASP A 143 -1.38 -15.86 2.50
C ASP A 143 0.10 -15.65 2.12
N TYR A 144 0.58 -14.41 2.16
CA TYR A 144 1.88 -14.05 1.59
C TYR A 144 2.89 -13.47 2.58
N ILE A 145 2.44 -12.75 3.62
CA ILE A 145 3.36 -12.08 4.55
C ILE A 145 3.61 -12.92 5.80
N LYS A 146 2.54 -13.44 6.42
CA LYS A 146 2.62 -14.21 7.66
C LYS A 146 3.49 -15.46 7.55
N PRO A 147 3.42 -16.28 6.47
CA PRO A 147 4.25 -17.48 6.34
C PRO A 147 5.75 -17.20 6.30
N VAL A 148 6.16 -16.07 5.75
CA VAL A 148 7.59 -15.67 5.64
C VAL A 148 8.05 -14.69 6.72
N GLY A 149 7.14 -14.28 7.60
CA GLY A 149 7.38 -13.29 8.64
C GLY A 149 7.30 -11.84 8.12
N CYS A 150 6.54 -11.01 8.85
CA CYS A 150 6.40 -9.60 8.50
C CYS A 150 7.68 -8.84 8.83
N LYS A 151 8.25 -8.14 7.84
CA LYS A 151 9.48 -7.33 7.95
C LYS A 151 9.20 -5.83 8.10
N CYS A 152 7.94 -5.41 8.37
CA CYS A 152 7.68 -4.01 8.64
C CYS A 152 8.35 -3.58 9.96
N GLU A 153 8.69 -2.29 10.08
CA GLU A 153 9.41 -1.73 11.22
C GLU A 153 8.82 -2.15 12.59
N PRO A 154 7.49 -2.02 12.84
CA PRO A 154 6.91 -2.44 14.12
C PRO A 154 7.08 -3.93 14.44
N CYS A 155 7.10 -4.80 13.42
CA CYS A 155 7.28 -6.25 13.61
C CYS A 155 8.75 -6.61 13.81
N SER A 156 9.65 -5.99 13.04
CA SER A 156 11.10 -6.18 13.18
C SER A 156 11.61 -5.72 14.55
N ALA A 157 11.14 -4.58 15.06
CA ALA A 157 11.47 -4.10 16.40
C ALA A 157 10.99 -5.06 17.51
N LYS A 158 9.83 -5.72 17.33
CA LYS A 158 9.36 -6.74 18.29
C LYS A 158 10.21 -8.00 18.25
N SER A 159 10.65 -8.43 17.07
CA SER A 159 11.50 -9.61 16.91
C SER A 159 12.88 -9.42 17.55
N ALA A 160 13.46 -8.22 17.43
CA ALA A 160 14.75 -7.86 18.02
C ALA A 160 14.71 -7.84 19.57
N LYS A 161 13.55 -7.59 20.18
CA LYS A 161 13.36 -7.56 21.63
C LYS A 161 13.08 -8.92 22.28
N ARG A 162 12.88 -10.00 21.49
CA ARG A 162 12.68 -11.36 22.03
C ARG A 162 14.05 -11.98 22.32
N PRO A 163 14.38 -12.32 23.60
CA PRO A 163 15.62 -13.03 23.92
C PRO A 163 15.66 -14.36 23.17
N ALA A 164 16.84 -14.72 22.66
CA ALA A 164 17.06 -16.02 22.06
C ALA A 164 16.69 -17.10 23.06
N LYS A 165 15.78 -18.00 22.71
CA LYS A 165 15.51 -19.18 23.54
C LYS A 165 16.81 -19.98 23.64
N SER A 166 17.39 -20.06 24.85
CA SER A 166 18.51 -20.91 25.13
C SER A 166 18.15 -22.34 24.76
N LYS A 167 18.88 -22.94 23.81
CA LYS A 167 18.81 -24.38 23.57
C LYS A 167 19.29 -25.07 24.84
N LYS A 168 18.40 -25.61 25.66
CA LYS A 168 18.78 -26.61 26.66
C LYS A 168 19.39 -27.78 25.89
N ARG A 169 20.67 -27.97 26.05
CA ARG A 169 21.32 -29.26 25.72
C ARG A 169 20.80 -30.29 26.71
N ALA A 170 20.22 -31.35 26.20
CA ALA A 170 20.03 -32.61 26.92
C ALA A 170 21.33 -33.37 26.88
#